data_348833e3efcb7304318312e83a5fbd39
#
_entry.id   348833e3efcb7304318312e83a5fbd39
#
_cell.length_a   1.000
_cell.length_b   1.000
_cell.length_c   1.000
_cell.angle_alpha   90.00
_cell.angle_beta   90.00
_cell.angle_gamma   90.00
#
_symmetry.space_group_name_H-M   'P 1'
#
loop_
_entity.id
_entity.type
_entity.pdbx_description
1 polymer ?
#
loop_
_entity_poly.entity_id
_entity_poly.type
_entity_poly.pdbx_seq_one_letter_code
_entity_poly.pdbx_strand_id
1 'polypeptide(L)'
;MGIINNLFNKKQKRGIVFVGNDFCKELIASGKYTSLADRPEIVAAVREIADLISGMTIHLMANTENGDKRILNELSRKIDISPYSCMTRKTWMDYIIMNLLLYGNGNSVVLPITKDGLISELKPIPASQVSFEQTSTGYNVRINNKPYSHEEVLHFVFNSDKNYPWKGQGLQVCLKDVAENLAQASLTTKEFMSSKWKPSIIVKVDANIDEFASPDGRQKLIEEYLKTNKAGEPWMIPMDQFQIEQIKPLSLQDLAINSSIELDKKTVASIIGVPPFALGVGAYSNDEWNNFISTKIRPLAKGIEQELTRKLIISPKMYFRFNMASLYSYDLRTMSDVYSGLYDRGIVDGNEVREKVFLPEREGLDKLLVLENYIPVDKVGDQKKLEE
;
A
#
# COMPACT_ATOMS: atom_id res chain seq x y z
N MET A 1 -30.34 15.65 -57.63
CA MET A 1 -29.95 14.48 -56.79
C MET A 1 -28.44 14.52 -56.56
N GLY A 2 -27.96 15.20 -55.55
CA GLY A 2 -26.49 15.33 -55.38
C GLY A 2 -26.04 15.97 -54.08
N ILE A 3 -26.89 16.11 -53.05
CA ILE A 3 -26.51 16.78 -51.78
C ILE A 3 -26.70 15.92 -50.52
N ILE A 4 -27.24 14.72 -50.64
CA ILE A 4 -27.56 13.88 -49.47
C ILE A 4 -26.46 12.86 -49.13
N ASN A 5 -25.47 12.61 -50.02
CA ASN A 5 -24.46 11.59 -49.81
C ASN A 5 -23.21 12.03 -49.02
N ASN A 6 -23.11 13.29 -48.59
CA ASN A 6 -21.94 13.78 -47.84
C ASN A 6 -22.13 13.92 -46.34
N LEU A 7 -23.27 13.48 -45.79
CA LEU A 7 -23.55 13.60 -44.34
C LEU A 7 -23.27 12.35 -43.53
N PHE A 8 -22.94 11.21 -44.15
CA PHE A 8 -22.71 9.93 -43.46
C PHE A 8 -21.28 9.42 -43.44
N ASN A 9 -20.30 10.18 -43.89
CA ASN A 9 -18.87 9.78 -43.89
C ASN A 9 -18.00 10.67 -42.99
N LYS A 10 -18.50 11.14 -41.85
CA LYS A 10 -17.60 11.54 -40.76
C LYS A 10 -17.07 10.26 -40.12
N LYS A 11 -15.90 9.78 -40.58
CA LYS A 11 -15.08 8.86 -39.81
C LYS A 11 -14.89 9.47 -38.42
N GLN A 12 -15.59 8.95 -37.41
CA GLN A 12 -15.29 9.25 -36.03
C GLN A 12 -13.82 8.92 -35.84
N LYS A 13 -13.00 9.93 -35.59
CA LYS A 13 -11.63 9.75 -35.13
C LYS A 13 -11.71 8.95 -33.84
N ARG A 14 -11.37 7.67 -33.88
CA ARG A 14 -11.23 6.82 -32.69
C ARG A 14 -10.21 7.49 -31.79
N GLY A 15 -10.65 8.08 -30.70
CA GLY A 15 -9.75 8.64 -29.71
C GLY A 15 -8.98 7.52 -29.05
N ILE A 16 -7.71 7.41 -29.34
CA ILE A 16 -6.81 6.52 -28.60
C ILE A 16 -6.53 7.22 -27.27
N VAL A 17 -7.09 6.71 -26.18
CA VAL A 17 -6.78 7.17 -24.83
C VAL A 17 -5.59 6.35 -24.34
N PHE A 18 -4.39 6.91 -24.48
CA PHE A 18 -3.19 6.33 -23.88
C PHE A 18 -3.23 6.54 -22.37
N VAL A 19 -3.37 5.45 -21.63
CA VAL A 19 -3.34 5.46 -20.17
C VAL A 19 -2.04 4.83 -19.71
N GLY A 20 -1.22 5.65 -19.20
CA GLY A 20 -0.01 5.19 -18.55
C GLY A 20 1.18 6.13 -18.62
N ASN A 21 1.32 6.97 -19.63
CA ASN A 21 2.57 7.71 -19.75
C ASN A 21 2.48 9.16 -20.22
N ASP A 22 1.34 9.65 -20.70
CA ASP A 22 1.35 11.01 -21.28
C ASP A 22 1.37 12.08 -20.21
N PHE A 23 0.64 11.90 -19.10
CA PHE A 23 0.74 12.82 -17.96
C PHE A 23 2.11 12.73 -17.27
N CYS A 24 2.67 11.52 -17.16
CA CYS A 24 4.03 11.34 -16.66
C CYS A 24 5.09 11.91 -17.61
N LYS A 25 4.90 11.81 -18.93
CA LYS A 25 5.84 12.37 -19.93
C LYS A 25 5.85 13.89 -19.92
N GLU A 26 4.71 14.56 -19.79
CA GLU A 26 4.65 16.01 -19.65
C GLU A 26 5.31 16.53 -18.36
N LEU A 27 5.11 15.80 -17.24
CA LEU A 27 5.76 16.10 -15.96
C LEU A 27 7.25 15.79 -15.95
N ILE A 28 7.68 14.70 -16.59
CA ILE A 28 9.11 14.35 -16.76
C ILE A 28 9.80 15.39 -17.64
N ALA A 29 9.15 15.86 -18.71
CA ALA A 29 9.66 16.90 -19.58
C ALA A 29 9.82 18.26 -18.88
N SER A 30 9.04 18.52 -17.81
CA SER A 30 9.15 19.74 -17.00
C SER A 30 10.25 19.69 -15.93
N GLY A 31 10.97 18.58 -15.78
CA GLY A 31 12.06 18.40 -14.81
C GLY A 31 11.64 18.43 -13.33
N LYS A 32 10.33 18.44 -13.04
CA LYS A 32 9.76 18.54 -11.68
C LYS A 32 9.10 17.25 -11.19
N TYR A 33 9.11 16.18 -11.97
CA TYR A 33 8.45 14.94 -11.59
C TYR A 33 9.33 14.10 -10.67
N THR A 34 8.90 13.96 -9.42
CA THR A 34 9.39 12.92 -8.53
C THR A 34 8.41 11.77 -8.60
N SER A 35 8.87 10.61 -9.05
CA SER A 35 8.02 9.40 -9.04
C SER A 35 7.60 9.09 -7.61
N LEU A 36 6.32 8.79 -7.37
CA LEU A 36 5.85 8.32 -6.06
C LEU A 36 6.57 7.04 -5.62
N ALA A 37 7.00 6.23 -6.60
CA ALA A 37 7.80 5.03 -6.37
C ALA A 37 9.20 5.32 -5.82
N ASP A 38 9.68 6.56 -5.92
CA ASP A 38 10.98 6.98 -5.39
C ASP A 38 10.87 7.50 -3.94
N ARG A 39 9.65 7.52 -3.36
CA ARG A 39 9.40 7.95 -1.98
C ARG A 39 9.22 6.76 -1.06
N PRO A 40 10.19 6.52 -0.14
CA PRO A 40 10.17 5.36 0.75
C PRO A 40 8.91 5.30 1.63
N GLU A 41 8.38 6.45 2.06
CA GLU A 41 7.19 6.52 2.89
C GLU A 41 5.95 6.04 2.14
N ILE A 42 5.80 6.44 0.87
CA ILE A 42 4.68 6.04 0.02
C ILE A 42 4.80 4.56 -0.35
N VAL A 43 6.00 4.12 -0.72
CA VAL A 43 6.27 2.71 -1.05
C VAL A 43 6.00 1.82 0.16
N ALA A 44 6.41 2.24 1.38
CA ALA A 44 6.18 1.51 2.60
C ALA A 44 4.67 1.35 2.89
N ALA A 45 3.90 2.43 2.77
CA ALA A 45 2.44 2.39 2.98
C ALA A 45 1.72 1.49 1.96
N VAL A 46 2.10 1.56 0.68
CA VAL A 46 1.51 0.69 -0.36
C VAL A 46 1.93 -0.76 -0.16
N ARG A 47 3.17 -1.00 0.24
CA ARG A 47 3.69 -2.34 0.52
C ARG A 47 2.97 -3.00 1.69
N GLU A 48 2.61 -2.25 2.74
CA GLU A 48 1.80 -2.77 3.84
C GLU A 48 0.47 -3.35 3.34
N ILE A 49 -0.22 -2.62 2.45
CA ILE A 49 -1.46 -3.11 1.81
C ILE A 49 -1.18 -4.35 0.95
N ALA A 50 -0.11 -4.32 0.15
CA ALA A 50 0.27 -5.41 -0.74
C ALA A 50 0.62 -6.69 0.05
N ASP A 51 1.40 -6.58 1.11
CA ASP A 51 1.79 -7.69 1.98
C ASP A 51 0.58 -8.35 2.66
N LEU A 52 -0.37 -7.55 3.16
CA LEU A 52 -1.59 -8.06 3.78
C LEU A 52 -2.45 -8.84 2.77
N ILE A 53 -2.72 -8.26 1.59
CA ILE A 53 -3.55 -8.92 0.59
C ILE A 53 -2.85 -10.14 -0.01
N SER A 54 -1.55 -10.04 -0.31
CA SER A 54 -0.77 -11.15 -0.86
C SER A 54 -0.56 -12.29 0.16
N GLY A 55 -0.59 -11.98 1.45
CA GLY A 55 -0.50 -12.97 2.53
C GLY A 55 -1.74 -13.87 2.66
N MET A 56 -2.92 -13.38 2.27
CA MET A 56 -4.16 -14.17 2.36
C MET A 56 -4.20 -15.33 1.36
N THR A 57 -4.81 -16.46 1.75
CA THR A 57 -5.16 -17.57 0.85
C THR A 57 -6.43 -17.24 0.05
N ILE A 58 -6.51 -17.74 -1.18
CA ILE A 58 -7.65 -17.56 -2.08
C ILE A 58 -8.40 -18.87 -2.21
N HIS A 59 -9.58 -18.93 -1.61
CA HIS A 59 -10.41 -20.13 -1.63
C HIS A 59 -11.39 -20.09 -2.79
N LEU A 60 -11.57 -21.22 -3.47
CA LEU A 60 -12.69 -21.45 -4.37
C LEU A 60 -13.85 -21.97 -3.53
N MET A 61 -14.98 -21.26 -3.56
CA MET A 61 -16.17 -21.57 -2.78
C MET A 61 -17.31 -21.96 -3.69
N ALA A 62 -18.18 -22.85 -3.21
CA ALA A 62 -19.45 -23.14 -3.84
C ALA A 62 -20.60 -22.85 -2.87
N ASN A 63 -21.59 -22.15 -3.35
CA ASN A 63 -22.85 -21.95 -2.64
C ASN A 63 -23.69 -23.21 -2.76
N THR A 64 -23.98 -23.85 -1.65
CA THR A 64 -24.80 -25.07 -1.53
C THR A 64 -26.01 -24.82 -0.63
N GLU A 65 -27.00 -25.72 -0.66
CA GLU A 65 -28.19 -25.61 0.19
C GLU A 65 -27.86 -25.57 1.68
N ASN A 66 -26.73 -26.17 2.08
CA ASN A 66 -26.25 -26.22 3.47
C ASN A 66 -25.18 -25.15 3.77
N GLY A 67 -25.14 -24.07 2.97
CA GLY A 67 -24.15 -22.98 3.10
C GLY A 67 -22.97 -23.11 2.15
N ASP A 68 -22.01 -22.21 2.31
CA ASP A 68 -20.83 -22.12 1.45
C ASP A 68 -19.81 -23.22 1.81
N LYS A 69 -19.36 -23.98 0.81
CA LYS A 69 -18.33 -25.00 0.98
C LYS A 69 -17.10 -24.68 0.16
N ARG A 70 -15.92 -24.90 0.73
CA ARG A 70 -14.63 -24.79 0.02
C ARG A 70 -14.49 -25.97 -0.95
N ILE A 71 -14.09 -25.65 -2.19
CA ILE A 71 -13.81 -26.63 -3.23
C ILE A 71 -12.31 -26.73 -3.46
N LEU A 72 -11.80 -27.96 -3.46
CA LEU A 72 -10.41 -28.27 -3.75
C LEU A 72 -10.37 -29.00 -5.11
N ASN A 73 -9.93 -28.28 -6.15
CA ASN A 73 -9.75 -28.81 -7.49
C ASN A 73 -8.51 -28.16 -8.15
N GLU A 74 -8.23 -28.49 -9.39
CA GLU A 74 -7.09 -27.95 -10.13
C GLU A 74 -7.13 -26.42 -10.25
N LEU A 75 -8.30 -25.84 -10.47
CA LEU A 75 -8.48 -24.38 -10.54
C LEU A 75 -8.18 -23.72 -9.19
N SER A 76 -8.68 -24.28 -8.08
CA SER A 76 -8.39 -23.74 -6.73
C SER A 76 -6.90 -23.80 -6.43
N ARG A 77 -6.23 -24.91 -6.79
CA ARG A 77 -4.78 -25.06 -6.64
C ARG A 77 -4.02 -24.08 -7.53
N LYS A 78 -4.47 -23.88 -8.79
CA LYS A 78 -3.85 -22.93 -9.70
C LYS A 78 -3.88 -21.50 -9.16
N ILE A 79 -5.00 -21.06 -8.63
CA ILE A 79 -5.16 -19.69 -8.11
C ILE A 79 -4.44 -19.50 -6.79
N ASP A 80 -4.55 -20.45 -5.86
CA ASP A 80 -4.05 -20.27 -4.48
C ASP A 80 -2.57 -20.64 -4.30
N ILE A 81 -1.98 -21.45 -5.20
CA ILE A 81 -0.61 -21.92 -5.03
C ILE A 81 0.31 -21.43 -6.15
N SER A 82 -0.04 -21.65 -7.40
CA SER A 82 0.84 -21.38 -8.55
C SER A 82 0.08 -20.72 -9.69
N PRO A 83 -0.35 -19.46 -9.54
CA PRO A 83 -1.08 -18.76 -10.61
C PRO A 83 -0.20 -18.53 -11.85
N TYR A 84 1.09 -18.34 -11.66
CA TYR A 84 2.09 -18.14 -12.71
C TYR A 84 3.36 -18.94 -12.39
N SER A 85 3.89 -19.67 -13.37
CA SER A 85 5.03 -20.59 -13.17
C SER A 85 6.30 -19.92 -12.63
N CYS A 86 6.51 -18.66 -12.96
CA CYS A 86 7.67 -17.88 -12.53
C CYS A 86 7.53 -17.23 -11.15
N MET A 87 6.36 -17.32 -10.50
CA MET A 87 6.08 -16.60 -9.25
C MET A 87 5.24 -17.46 -8.32
N THR A 88 5.50 -17.33 -7.00
CA THR A 88 4.57 -17.85 -5.98
C THR A 88 3.29 -17.04 -5.98
N ARG A 89 2.20 -17.56 -5.42
CA ARG A 89 0.94 -16.81 -5.25
C ARG A 89 1.17 -15.48 -4.51
N LYS A 90 1.96 -15.50 -3.43
CA LYS A 90 2.25 -14.27 -2.66
C LYS A 90 2.94 -13.23 -3.55
N THR A 91 4.00 -13.58 -4.22
CA THR A 91 4.75 -12.68 -5.09
C THR A 91 3.92 -12.19 -6.27
N TRP A 92 3.08 -13.05 -6.84
CA TRP A 92 2.18 -12.73 -7.93
C TRP A 92 1.12 -11.69 -7.51
N MET A 93 0.48 -11.89 -6.36
CA MET A 93 -0.52 -10.96 -5.83
C MET A 93 0.13 -9.64 -5.37
N ASP A 94 1.30 -9.71 -4.72
CA ASP A 94 2.08 -8.52 -4.35
C ASP A 94 2.36 -7.64 -5.58
N TYR A 95 2.83 -8.24 -6.66
CA TYR A 95 3.08 -7.54 -7.91
C TYR A 95 1.81 -6.88 -8.48
N ILE A 96 0.66 -7.56 -8.43
CA ILE A 96 -0.62 -7.02 -8.89
C ILE A 96 -1.02 -5.80 -8.07
N ILE A 97 -0.91 -5.87 -6.75
CA ILE A 97 -1.29 -4.76 -5.85
C ILE A 97 -0.33 -3.58 -6.00
N MET A 98 0.96 -3.83 -6.10
CA MET A 98 1.95 -2.76 -6.34
C MET A 98 1.69 -2.06 -7.68
N ASN A 99 1.38 -2.80 -8.73
CA ASN A 99 0.97 -2.21 -10.01
C ASN A 99 -0.33 -1.42 -9.85
N LEU A 100 -1.32 -1.98 -9.19
CA LEU A 100 -2.63 -1.36 -9.03
C LEU A 100 -2.53 -0.01 -8.32
N LEU A 101 -1.79 0.06 -7.22
CA LEU A 101 -1.76 1.26 -6.36
C LEU A 101 -0.67 2.25 -6.76
N LEU A 102 0.48 1.78 -7.25
CA LEU A 102 1.68 2.62 -7.42
C LEU A 102 2.05 2.84 -8.89
N TYR A 103 2.24 1.76 -9.67
CA TYR A 103 2.80 1.88 -11.02
C TYR A 103 1.75 2.04 -12.13
N GLY A 104 0.59 1.42 -11.99
CA GLY A 104 -0.45 1.35 -13.02
C GLY A 104 -1.55 2.41 -12.90
N ASN A 105 -1.35 3.40 -12.04
CA ASN A 105 -2.32 4.49 -11.81
C ASN A 105 -3.76 3.99 -11.64
N GLY A 106 -3.96 3.07 -10.70
CA GLY A 106 -5.28 2.50 -10.40
C GLY A 106 -5.67 1.33 -11.30
N ASN A 107 -4.74 0.81 -12.12
CA ASN A 107 -5.01 -0.29 -13.03
C ASN A 107 -3.93 -1.37 -12.92
N SER A 108 -4.34 -2.64 -12.90
CA SER A 108 -3.43 -3.76 -13.01
C SER A 108 -4.02 -4.82 -13.92
N VAL A 109 -3.22 -5.35 -14.85
CA VAL A 109 -3.68 -6.26 -15.89
C VAL A 109 -2.93 -7.59 -15.80
N VAL A 110 -3.71 -8.67 -15.86
CA VAL A 110 -3.18 -10.04 -15.94
C VAL A 110 -3.75 -10.70 -17.20
N LEU A 111 -2.88 -11.33 -18.00
CA LEU A 111 -3.26 -12.06 -19.19
C LEU A 111 -3.41 -13.55 -18.86
N PRO A 112 -4.62 -14.12 -18.89
CA PRO A 112 -4.82 -15.54 -18.81
C PRO A 112 -4.30 -16.21 -20.07
N ILE A 113 -3.49 -17.24 -19.90
CA ILE A 113 -3.02 -18.11 -21.00
C ILE A 113 -3.72 -19.45 -20.82
N THR A 114 -4.49 -19.84 -21.82
CA THR A 114 -5.22 -21.10 -21.82
C THR A 114 -4.51 -22.15 -22.66
N LYS A 115 -4.57 -23.40 -22.22
CA LYS A 115 -4.13 -24.57 -22.96
C LYS A 115 -5.23 -25.64 -22.86
N ASP A 116 -5.66 -26.17 -23.99
CA ASP A 116 -6.72 -27.18 -24.08
C ASP A 116 -8.04 -26.75 -23.33
N GLY A 117 -8.36 -25.45 -23.40
CA GLY A 117 -9.55 -24.89 -22.75
C GLY A 117 -9.42 -24.65 -21.25
N LEU A 118 -8.30 -24.99 -20.62
CA LEU A 118 -8.01 -24.77 -19.21
C LEU A 118 -7.01 -23.63 -19.02
N ILE A 119 -7.09 -22.96 -17.86
CA ILE A 119 -6.16 -21.91 -17.50
C ILE A 119 -4.80 -22.53 -17.18
N SER A 120 -3.82 -22.26 -18.05
CA SER A 120 -2.44 -22.72 -17.87
C SER A 120 -1.64 -21.72 -17.04
N GLU A 121 -1.73 -20.43 -17.33
CA GLU A 121 -0.95 -19.38 -16.68
C GLU A 121 -1.77 -18.10 -16.51
N LEU A 122 -1.53 -17.37 -15.43
CA LEU A 122 -2.06 -16.04 -15.19
C LEU A 122 -0.89 -15.04 -15.16
N LYS A 123 -0.47 -14.59 -16.34
CA LYS A 123 0.72 -13.75 -16.52
C LYS A 123 0.43 -12.30 -16.14
N PRO A 124 1.02 -11.74 -15.07
CA PRO A 124 0.88 -10.33 -14.75
C PRO A 124 1.66 -9.49 -15.77
N ILE A 125 1.07 -8.38 -16.20
CA ILE A 125 1.66 -7.51 -17.23
C ILE A 125 2.18 -6.23 -16.58
N PRO A 126 3.45 -5.84 -16.85
CA PRO A 126 3.97 -4.56 -16.38
C PRO A 126 3.12 -3.37 -16.84
N ALA A 127 2.86 -2.42 -15.96
CA ALA A 127 2.05 -1.24 -16.27
C ALA A 127 2.58 -0.45 -17.49
N SER A 128 3.91 -0.44 -17.69
CA SER A 128 4.55 0.22 -18.85
C SER A 128 4.22 -0.40 -20.21
N GLN A 129 3.71 -1.66 -20.21
CA GLN A 129 3.36 -2.39 -21.43
C GLN A 129 1.85 -2.34 -21.72
N VAL A 130 1.07 -1.68 -20.86
CA VAL A 130 -0.39 -1.66 -20.96
C VAL A 130 -0.88 -0.28 -21.39
N SER A 131 -1.79 -0.26 -22.33
CA SER A 131 -2.57 0.92 -22.69
C SER A 131 -4.04 0.54 -22.94
N PHE A 132 -4.93 1.51 -22.80
CA PHE A 132 -6.35 1.29 -22.95
C PHE A 132 -6.91 2.10 -24.13
N GLU A 133 -7.79 1.49 -24.90
CA GLU A 133 -8.43 2.09 -26.07
C GLU A 133 -9.95 1.94 -25.93
N GLN A 134 -10.65 3.07 -25.91
CA GLN A 134 -12.11 3.05 -25.87
C GLN A 134 -12.68 2.60 -27.21
N THR A 135 -13.66 1.70 -27.16
CA THR A 135 -14.41 1.21 -28.32
C THR A 135 -15.89 1.58 -28.20
N SER A 136 -16.67 1.38 -29.25
CA SER A 136 -18.12 1.64 -29.23
C SER A 136 -18.90 0.73 -28.28
N THR A 137 -18.35 -0.44 -27.94
CA THR A 137 -19.01 -1.48 -27.12
C THR A 137 -18.30 -1.72 -25.79
N GLY A 138 -17.32 -0.87 -25.43
CA GLY A 138 -16.54 -1.03 -24.20
C GLY A 138 -15.13 -0.50 -24.36
N TYR A 139 -14.12 -1.31 -24.04
CA TYR A 139 -12.72 -0.95 -24.20
C TYR A 139 -11.85 -2.17 -24.56
N ASN A 140 -10.74 -1.89 -25.19
CA ASN A 140 -9.69 -2.86 -25.44
C ASN A 140 -8.47 -2.55 -24.58
N VAL A 141 -7.78 -3.60 -24.14
CA VAL A 141 -6.50 -3.52 -23.46
C VAL A 141 -5.40 -3.85 -24.47
N ARG A 142 -4.50 -2.92 -24.71
CA ARG A 142 -3.32 -3.16 -25.53
C ARG A 142 -2.15 -3.59 -24.67
N ILE A 143 -1.60 -4.75 -24.99
CA ILE A 143 -0.39 -5.28 -24.33
C ILE A 143 0.69 -5.37 -25.42
N ASN A 144 1.78 -4.61 -25.26
CA ASN A 144 2.85 -4.51 -26.28
C ASN A 144 2.30 -4.22 -27.69
N ASN A 145 1.36 -3.26 -27.78
CA ASN A 145 0.65 -2.87 -29.00
C ASN A 145 -0.32 -3.92 -29.60
N LYS A 146 -0.44 -5.11 -29.03
CA LYS A 146 -1.44 -6.09 -29.42
C LYS A 146 -2.75 -5.83 -28.67
N PRO A 147 -3.89 -5.65 -29.36
CA PRO A 147 -5.16 -5.43 -28.72
C PRO A 147 -5.77 -6.74 -28.23
N TYR A 148 -6.31 -6.71 -27.01
CA TYR A 148 -7.11 -7.75 -26.37
C TYR A 148 -8.44 -7.15 -25.97
N SER A 149 -9.51 -7.91 -26.08
CA SER A 149 -10.80 -7.50 -25.52
C SER A 149 -10.71 -7.42 -24.00
N HIS A 150 -11.47 -6.53 -23.40
CA HIS A 150 -11.59 -6.49 -21.93
C HIS A 150 -12.08 -7.82 -21.34
N GLU A 151 -12.76 -8.65 -22.15
CA GLU A 151 -13.19 -9.99 -21.73
C GLU A 151 -12.05 -11.04 -21.68
N GLU A 152 -10.98 -10.84 -22.44
CA GLU A 152 -9.85 -11.76 -22.54
C GLU A 152 -8.77 -11.55 -21.47
N VAL A 153 -8.89 -10.50 -20.66
CA VAL A 153 -7.92 -10.15 -19.62
C VAL A 153 -8.59 -9.99 -18.27
N LEU A 154 -7.84 -10.23 -17.20
CA LEU A 154 -8.22 -9.75 -15.86
C LEU A 154 -7.75 -8.32 -15.74
N HIS A 155 -8.67 -7.41 -15.48
CA HIS A 155 -8.39 -5.99 -15.29
C HIS A 155 -8.85 -5.54 -13.90
N PHE A 156 -7.92 -5.47 -12.99
CA PHE A 156 -8.15 -4.97 -11.63
C PHE A 156 -8.15 -3.45 -11.65
N VAL A 157 -9.16 -2.86 -11.04
CA VAL A 157 -9.40 -1.41 -11.02
C VAL A 157 -9.48 -0.91 -9.58
N PHE A 158 -8.75 0.16 -9.31
CA PHE A 158 -8.82 0.88 -8.05
C PHE A 158 -9.34 2.30 -8.30
N ASN A 159 -10.38 2.72 -7.59
CA ASN A 159 -11.10 3.99 -7.75
C ASN A 159 -11.47 4.26 -9.23
N SER A 160 -12.73 4.12 -9.58
CA SER A 160 -13.20 4.36 -10.94
C SER A 160 -12.97 5.81 -11.37
N ASP A 161 -12.46 6.01 -12.57
CA ASP A 161 -12.32 7.32 -13.18
C ASP A 161 -13.69 7.96 -13.46
N LYS A 162 -13.82 9.27 -13.26
CA LYS A 162 -15.06 10.00 -13.43
C LYS A 162 -15.60 9.95 -14.87
N ASN A 163 -14.73 9.98 -15.86
CA ASN A 163 -15.09 10.02 -17.28
C ASN A 163 -15.13 8.64 -17.91
N TYR A 164 -14.32 7.72 -17.39
CA TYR A 164 -14.18 6.35 -17.87
C TYR A 164 -14.33 5.36 -16.70
N PRO A 165 -15.58 5.00 -16.33
CA PRO A 165 -15.84 4.19 -15.12
C PRO A 165 -15.14 2.84 -15.09
N TRP A 166 -14.78 2.29 -16.24
CA TRP A 166 -14.03 1.03 -16.37
C TRP A 166 -12.52 1.18 -16.14
N LYS A 167 -12.01 2.41 -16.05
CA LYS A 167 -10.62 2.74 -15.82
C LYS A 167 -10.39 3.12 -14.35
N GLY A 168 -9.26 2.73 -13.79
CA GLY A 168 -8.86 3.13 -12.45
C GLY A 168 -8.22 4.51 -12.40
N GLN A 169 -8.33 5.13 -11.24
CA GLN A 169 -7.62 6.34 -10.87
C GLN A 169 -6.72 6.05 -9.66
N GLY A 170 -5.41 6.18 -9.84
CA GLY A 170 -4.43 5.91 -8.81
C GLY A 170 -4.25 7.06 -7.81
N LEU A 171 -3.35 6.83 -6.87
CA LEU A 171 -3.04 7.78 -5.79
C LEU A 171 -2.12 8.93 -6.22
N GLN A 172 -1.60 8.91 -7.45
CA GLN A 172 -0.55 9.83 -7.93
C GLN A 172 -0.92 11.31 -7.79
N VAL A 173 -2.15 11.67 -8.15
CA VAL A 173 -2.61 13.07 -8.09
C VAL A 173 -2.75 13.55 -6.65
N CYS A 174 -3.25 12.70 -5.76
CA CYS A 174 -3.51 13.06 -4.37
C CYS A 174 -2.23 13.20 -3.53
N LEU A 175 -1.15 12.52 -3.93
CA LEU A 175 0.09 12.45 -3.14
C LEU A 175 1.18 13.40 -3.63
N LYS A 176 0.98 14.08 -4.77
CA LYS A 176 2.04 14.88 -5.40
C LYS A 176 2.63 15.94 -4.47
N ASP A 177 1.77 16.80 -3.91
CA ASP A 177 2.21 17.92 -3.09
C ASP A 177 2.91 17.45 -1.79
N VAL A 178 2.35 16.40 -1.17
CA VAL A 178 2.94 15.80 0.03
C VAL A 178 4.29 15.15 -0.26
N ALA A 179 4.43 14.48 -1.40
CA ALA A 179 5.69 13.89 -1.85
C ALA A 179 6.76 14.96 -2.12
N GLU A 180 6.37 16.09 -2.68
CA GLU A 180 7.26 17.25 -2.90
C GLU A 180 7.70 17.87 -1.58
N ASN A 181 6.81 18.03 -0.60
CA ASN A 181 7.13 18.52 0.75
C ASN A 181 8.13 17.61 1.47
N LEU A 182 7.88 16.29 1.48
CA LEU A 182 8.81 15.31 2.05
C LEU A 182 10.19 15.35 1.38
N ALA A 183 10.22 15.56 0.05
CA ALA A 183 11.47 15.74 -0.68
C ALA A 183 12.23 16.97 -0.20
N GLN A 184 11.56 18.09 -0.11
CA GLN A 184 12.16 19.36 0.29
C GLN A 184 12.64 19.29 1.74
N ALA A 185 11.85 18.72 2.66
CA ALA A 185 12.25 18.51 4.05
C ALA A 185 13.52 17.65 4.16
N SER A 186 13.59 16.57 3.36
CA SER A 186 14.75 15.68 3.32
C SER A 186 16.01 16.40 2.78
N LEU A 187 15.86 17.21 1.74
CA LEU A 187 16.97 18.02 1.19
C LEU A 187 17.45 19.06 2.22
N THR A 188 16.53 19.79 2.84
CA THR A 188 16.85 20.80 3.86
C THR A 188 17.58 20.17 5.03
N THR A 189 17.13 19.00 5.51
CA THR A 189 17.80 18.24 6.57
C THR A 189 19.21 17.84 6.15
N LYS A 190 19.39 17.33 4.94
CA LYS A 190 20.71 16.93 4.41
C LYS A 190 21.65 18.13 4.27
N GLU A 191 21.18 19.24 3.76
CA GLU A 191 21.96 20.48 3.65
C GLU A 191 22.33 21.04 5.01
N PHE A 192 21.40 21.03 5.96
CA PHE A 192 21.67 21.43 7.34
C PHE A 192 22.73 20.52 7.99
N MET A 193 22.61 19.21 7.84
CA MET A 193 23.59 18.24 8.36
C MET A 193 24.95 18.35 7.70
N SER A 194 25.03 18.75 6.43
CA SER A 194 26.30 18.93 5.69
C SER A 194 27.09 20.19 6.06
N SER A 195 26.65 20.93 7.08
CA SER A 195 27.27 22.15 7.61
C SER A 195 27.19 23.39 6.72
N LYS A 196 26.51 23.35 5.57
CA LYS A 196 26.30 24.52 4.72
C LYS A 196 25.56 25.68 5.40
N TRP A 197 24.80 25.37 6.45
CA TRP A 197 23.93 26.29 7.19
C TRP A 197 24.40 26.54 8.63
N LYS A 198 25.67 26.24 8.94
CA LYS A 198 26.24 26.52 10.27
C LYS A 198 27.21 27.71 10.21
N PRO A 199 26.74 28.96 10.27
CA PRO A 199 27.60 30.02 10.67
C PRO A 199 27.91 29.84 12.14
N SER A 200 29.00 29.17 12.46
CA SER A 200 29.33 28.87 13.86
C SER A 200 29.90 30.10 14.60
N ILE A 201 30.44 31.06 13.88
CA ILE A 201 31.17 32.19 14.49
C ILE A 201 31.10 33.40 13.57
N ILE A 202 30.74 34.57 14.12
CA ILE A 202 30.96 35.87 13.50
C ILE A 202 32.19 36.46 14.15
N VAL A 203 33.23 36.65 13.39
CA VAL A 203 34.42 37.40 13.81
C VAL A 203 34.25 38.84 13.37
N LYS A 204 34.04 39.76 14.30
CA LYS A 204 34.05 41.22 14.04
C LYS A 204 35.50 41.68 14.10
N VAL A 205 36.00 42.20 13.02
CA VAL A 205 37.37 42.72 12.91
C VAL A 205 37.31 44.25 12.83
N ASP A 206 38.23 44.94 13.53
CA ASP A 206 38.32 46.40 13.41
C ASP A 206 38.71 46.78 11.97
N ALA A 207 37.97 47.72 11.38
CA ALA A 207 38.17 48.15 9.99
C ALA A 207 39.52 48.83 9.73
N ASN A 208 40.27 49.16 10.77
CA ASN A 208 41.59 49.80 10.66
C ASN A 208 42.75 48.84 10.42
N ILE A 209 42.50 47.53 10.30
CA ILE A 209 43.56 46.56 9.97
C ILE A 209 43.73 46.51 8.45
N ASP A 210 44.85 47.01 7.96
CA ASP A 210 45.21 47.03 6.52
C ASP A 210 45.11 45.66 5.84
N GLU A 211 45.32 44.58 6.59
CA GLU A 211 45.23 43.20 6.12
C GLU A 211 43.80 42.79 5.79
N PHE A 212 42.76 43.39 6.42
CA PHE A 212 41.38 43.09 6.14
C PHE A 212 40.85 43.65 4.83
N ALA A 213 41.54 44.68 4.28
CA ALA A 213 41.14 45.37 3.05
C ALA A 213 41.37 44.50 1.78
N SER A 214 42.24 43.50 1.83
CA SER A 214 42.53 42.62 0.69
C SER A 214 41.95 41.21 0.87
N PRO A 215 41.55 40.51 -0.21
CA PRO A 215 41.12 39.10 -0.14
C PRO A 215 42.19 38.16 0.43
N ASP A 216 43.47 38.39 0.07
CA ASP A 216 44.58 37.57 0.52
C ASP A 216 44.91 37.81 2.00
N GLY A 217 44.75 39.05 2.48
CA GLY A 217 44.91 39.38 3.90
C GLY A 217 43.82 38.73 4.75
N ARG A 218 42.56 38.72 4.30
CA ARG A 218 41.47 38.02 4.96
C ARG A 218 41.69 36.51 5.06
N GLN A 219 42.28 35.92 4.01
CA GLN A 219 42.59 34.50 3.99
C GLN A 219 43.71 34.14 4.95
N LYS A 220 44.75 34.99 5.04
CA LYS A 220 45.82 34.84 6.00
C LYS A 220 45.34 34.92 7.45
N LEU A 221 44.47 35.87 7.77
CA LEU A 221 43.85 35.99 9.10
C LEU A 221 43.02 34.75 9.45
N ILE A 222 42.26 34.21 8.48
CA ILE A 222 41.51 32.98 8.65
C ILE A 222 42.44 31.78 8.88
N GLU A 223 43.56 31.71 8.17
CA GLU A 223 44.54 30.63 8.30
C GLU A 223 45.31 30.71 9.62
N GLU A 224 45.68 31.89 10.06
CA GLU A 224 46.47 32.13 11.24
C GLU A 224 45.62 31.93 12.54
N TYR A 225 44.37 32.40 12.56
CA TYR A 225 43.55 32.42 13.76
C TYR A 225 42.40 31.39 13.80
N LEU A 226 41.93 30.93 12.67
CA LEU A 226 40.75 30.02 12.60
C LEU A 226 41.09 28.58 12.22
N LYS A 227 42.18 28.32 11.51
CA LYS A 227 42.51 26.96 11.04
C LYS A 227 43.48 26.19 11.93
N THR A 228 44.12 26.83 12.91
CA THR A 228 45.28 26.25 13.61
C THR A 228 44.93 25.38 14.82
N ASN A 229 43.66 25.26 15.25
CA ASN A 229 43.31 24.54 16.44
C ASN A 229 42.76 23.16 16.18
N LYS A 230 43.39 22.15 16.80
CA LYS A 230 42.86 20.79 16.89
C LYS A 230 41.61 20.78 17.80
N ALA A 231 40.70 19.88 17.56
CA ALA A 231 39.49 19.73 18.39
C ALA A 231 39.89 19.56 19.88
N GLY A 232 39.48 20.52 20.72
CA GLY A 232 39.73 20.53 22.17
C GLY A 232 40.84 21.47 22.64
N GLU A 233 41.54 22.16 21.76
CA GLU A 233 42.53 23.17 22.16
C GLU A 233 41.86 24.54 22.42
N PRO A 234 42.30 25.27 23.49
CA PRO A 234 41.71 26.61 23.76
C PRO A 234 42.13 27.63 22.70
N TRP A 235 41.19 28.41 22.25
CA TRP A 235 41.41 29.45 21.27
C TRP A 235 41.95 30.69 21.95
N MET A 236 43.16 31.13 21.61
CA MET A 236 43.75 32.36 22.07
C MET A 236 43.67 33.42 20.95
N ILE A 237 42.90 34.49 21.15
CA ILE A 237 42.68 35.56 20.20
C ILE A 237 43.00 36.90 20.85
N PRO A 238 43.70 37.84 20.20
CA PRO A 238 43.96 39.17 20.73
C PRO A 238 42.64 39.92 20.99
N MET A 239 42.41 40.33 22.23
CA MET A 239 41.15 40.93 22.70
C MET A 239 40.91 42.32 22.06
N ASP A 240 41.97 43.01 21.66
CA ASP A 240 41.90 44.37 21.13
C ASP A 240 41.56 44.42 19.64
N GLN A 241 41.66 43.32 18.92
CA GLN A 241 41.49 43.28 17.47
C GLN A 241 40.21 42.48 17.02
N PHE A 242 39.71 41.60 17.84
CA PHE A 242 38.61 40.72 17.46
C PHE A 242 37.52 40.66 18.53
N GLN A 243 36.30 40.86 18.11
CA GLN A 243 35.11 40.59 18.92
C GLN A 243 34.38 39.39 18.34
N ILE A 244 34.33 38.29 19.10
CA ILE A 244 33.67 37.05 18.70
C ILE A 244 32.24 37.04 19.22
N GLU A 245 31.31 36.94 18.32
CA GLU A 245 29.92 36.73 18.64
C GLU A 245 29.54 35.31 18.22
N GLN A 246 29.26 34.48 19.21
CA GLN A 246 28.79 33.10 18.95
C GLN A 246 27.31 33.16 18.58
N ILE A 247 27.01 32.93 17.32
CA ILE A 247 25.62 32.73 16.91
C ILE A 247 25.21 31.32 17.37
N LYS A 248 24.19 31.25 18.18
CA LYS A 248 23.56 29.96 18.51
C LYS A 248 23.03 29.36 17.20
N PRO A 249 23.63 28.26 16.70
CA PRO A 249 23.17 27.68 15.45
C PRO A 249 21.72 27.23 15.65
N LEU A 250 20.85 27.51 14.67
CA LEU A 250 19.50 26.96 14.64
C LEU A 250 19.58 25.44 14.73
N SER A 251 18.81 24.83 15.59
CA SER A 251 18.68 23.37 15.64
C SER A 251 17.62 22.91 14.62
N LEU A 252 17.64 21.63 14.25
CA LEU A 252 16.56 21.02 13.45
C LEU A 252 15.19 21.16 14.13
N GLN A 253 15.21 21.27 15.46
CA GLN A 253 14.02 21.46 16.28
C GLN A 253 13.48 22.91 16.17
N ASP A 254 14.38 23.91 16.08
CA ASP A 254 14.00 25.31 15.85
C ASP A 254 13.36 25.50 14.47
N LEU A 255 13.76 24.69 13.48
CA LEU A 255 13.17 24.68 12.14
C LEU A 255 11.85 23.88 12.04
N ALA A 256 11.43 23.24 13.14
CA ALA A 256 10.22 22.40 13.20
C ALA A 256 10.14 21.32 12.09
N ILE A 257 11.27 20.95 11.50
CA ILE A 257 11.33 19.99 10.36
C ILE A 257 10.79 18.63 10.77
N ASN A 258 11.12 18.16 11.97
CA ASN A 258 10.65 16.86 12.46
C ASN A 258 9.12 16.83 12.58
N SER A 259 8.52 17.90 13.10
CA SER A 259 7.05 17.99 13.21
C SER A 259 6.38 18.05 11.84
N SER A 260 7.01 18.73 10.87
CA SER A 260 6.52 18.76 9.49
C SER A 260 6.59 17.38 8.83
N ILE A 261 7.69 16.65 8.99
CA ILE A 261 7.84 15.28 8.46
C ILE A 261 6.80 14.33 9.08
N GLU A 262 6.55 14.43 10.39
CA GLU A 262 5.50 13.62 11.04
C GLU A 262 4.11 13.95 10.50
N LEU A 263 3.80 15.22 10.29
CA LEU A 263 2.54 15.66 9.71
C LEU A 263 2.38 15.14 8.29
N ASP A 264 3.42 15.23 7.45
CA ASP A 264 3.40 14.75 6.09
C ASP A 264 3.24 13.22 6.04
N LYS A 265 3.90 12.46 6.92
CA LYS A 265 3.69 11.02 7.07
C LYS A 265 2.26 10.68 7.47
N LYS A 266 1.66 11.41 8.42
CA LYS A 266 0.24 11.25 8.79
C LYS A 266 -0.67 11.54 7.60
N THR A 267 -0.35 12.55 6.81
CA THR A 267 -1.10 12.91 5.60
C THR A 267 -1.00 11.81 4.55
N VAL A 268 0.20 11.26 4.31
CA VAL A 268 0.40 10.09 3.42
C VAL A 268 -0.44 8.91 3.91
N ALA A 269 -0.35 8.59 5.21
CA ALA A 269 -1.11 7.50 5.83
C ALA A 269 -2.62 7.68 5.62
N SER A 270 -3.14 8.89 5.85
CA SER A 270 -4.56 9.23 5.67
C SER A 270 -5.02 9.12 4.21
N ILE A 271 -4.25 9.61 3.24
CA ILE A 271 -4.59 9.55 1.80
C ILE A 271 -4.58 8.12 1.29
N ILE A 272 -3.57 7.32 1.66
CA ILE A 272 -3.48 5.92 1.27
C ILE A 272 -4.49 5.08 2.04
N GLY A 273 -4.84 5.49 3.26
CA GLY A 273 -5.77 4.82 4.16
C GLY A 273 -5.11 3.72 4.99
N VAL A 274 -3.83 3.89 5.35
CA VAL A 274 -3.11 3.02 6.29
C VAL A 274 -3.03 3.67 7.67
N PRO A 275 -2.93 2.91 8.76
CA PRO A 275 -2.73 3.49 10.09
C PRO A 275 -1.37 4.23 10.16
N PRO A 276 -1.29 5.40 10.83
CA PRO A 276 -0.04 6.16 10.94
C PRO A 276 1.13 5.39 11.55
N PHE A 277 0.86 4.47 12.48
CA PHE A 277 1.90 3.63 13.07
C PHE A 277 2.61 2.72 12.05
N ALA A 278 1.96 2.35 10.94
CA ALA A 278 2.59 1.60 9.85
C ALA A 278 3.70 2.40 9.14
N LEU A 279 3.68 3.74 9.26
CA LEU A 279 4.74 4.65 8.80
C LEU A 279 5.67 5.12 9.92
N GLY A 280 5.62 4.46 11.09
CA GLY A 280 6.44 4.79 12.25
C GLY A 280 6.02 6.06 12.97
N VAL A 281 4.75 6.46 12.91
CA VAL A 281 4.21 7.64 13.58
C VAL A 281 3.05 7.24 14.49
N GLY A 282 3.22 7.46 15.81
CA GLY A 282 2.24 7.06 16.81
C GLY A 282 2.46 5.66 17.36
N ALA A 283 1.57 5.23 18.27
CA ALA A 283 1.61 3.91 18.89
C ALA A 283 0.69 2.93 18.15
N TYR A 284 1.01 1.64 18.22
CA TYR A 284 0.17 0.58 17.69
C TYR A 284 -1.18 0.53 18.44
N SER A 285 -2.26 0.38 17.69
CA SER A 285 -3.63 0.21 18.19
C SER A 285 -4.32 -0.93 17.47
N ASN A 286 -4.84 -1.90 18.22
CA ASN A 286 -5.62 -3.02 17.67
C ASN A 286 -6.90 -2.52 16.97
N ASP A 287 -7.54 -1.48 17.52
CA ASP A 287 -8.77 -0.94 16.96
C ASP A 287 -8.52 -0.25 15.62
N GLU A 288 -7.46 0.55 15.52
CA GLU A 288 -7.04 1.15 14.24
C GLU A 288 -6.65 0.09 13.22
N TRP A 289 -5.94 -0.97 13.64
CA TRP A 289 -5.58 -2.09 12.79
C TRP A 289 -6.82 -2.81 12.25
N ASN A 290 -7.75 -3.21 13.11
CA ASN A 290 -8.96 -3.91 12.71
C ASN A 290 -9.88 -3.01 11.84
N ASN A 291 -9.93 -1.72 12.12
CA ASN A 291 -10.62 -0.75 11.28
C ASN A 291 -9.99 -0.66 9.88
N PHE A 292 -8.67 -0.61 9.79
CA PHE A 292 -7.93 -0.63 8.52
C PHE A 292 -8.23 -1.88 7.71
N ILE A 293 -8.19 -3.07 8.33
CA ILE A 293 -8.55 -4.32 7.66
C ILE A 293 -9.97 -4.25 7.09
N SER A 294 -10.95 -3.81 7.89
CA SER A 294 -12.35 -3.80 7.50
C SER A 294 -12.71 -2.72 6.47
N THR A 295 -12.10 -1.55 6.55
CA THR A 295 -12.46 -0.39 5.73
C THR A 295 -11.60 -0.22 4.47
N LYS A 296 -10.37 -0.76 4.45
CA LYS A 296 -9.44 -0.61 3.34
C LYS A 296 -9.07 -1.93 2.67
N ILE A 297 -8.58 -2.89 3.45
CA ILE A 297 -8.10 -4.17 2.89
C ILE A 297 -9.26 -4.99 2.33
N ARG A 298 -10.34 -5.13 3.09
CA ARG A 298 -11.52 -5.90 2.69
C ARG A 298 -12.18 -5.41 1.40
N PRO A 299 -12.45 -4.12 1.19
CA PRO A 299 -13.02 -3.63 -0.06
C PRO A 299 -12.11 -3.85 -1.26
N LEU A 300 -10.78 -3.66 -1.09
CA LEU A 300 -9.82 -3.87 -2.16
C LEU A 300 -9.72 -5.35 -2.55
N ALA A 301 -9.62 -6.25 -1.56
CA ALA A 301 -9.64 -7.68 -1.79
C ALA A 301 -10.96 -8.12 -2.45
N LYS A 302 -12.10 -7.53 -2.06
CA LYS A 302 -13.41 -7.83 -2.66
C LYS A 302 -13.49 -7.49 -4.14
N GLY A 303 -12.88 -6.36 -4.56
CA GLY A 303 -12.76 -6.02 -5.98
C GLY A 303 -11.98 -7.08 -6.78
N ILE A 304 -10.90 -7.60 -6.20
CA ILE A 304 -10.09 -8.66 -6.81
C ILE A 304 -10.87 -9.98 -6.89
N GLU A 305 -11.57 -10.38 -5.80
CA GLU A 305 -12.44 -11.57 -5.78
C GLU A 305 -13.48 -11.53 -6.91
N GLN A 306 -14.12 -10.37 -7.07
CA GLN A 306 -15.17 -10.20 -8.09
C GLN A 306 -14.61 -10.31 -9.50
N GLU A 307 -13.45 -9.71 -9.78
CA GLU A 307 -12.84 -9.81 -11.10
C GLU A 307 -12.36 -11.22 -11.41
N LEU A 308 -11.72 -11.91 -10.44
CA LEU A 308 -11.35 -13.33 -10.60
C LEU A 308 -12.58 -14.19 -10.84
N THR A 309 -13.65 -14.01 -10.06
CA THR A 309 -14.90 -14.76 -10.20
C THR A 309 -15.54 -14.54 -11.56
N ARG A 310 -15.69 -13.28 -11.96
CA ARG A 310 -16.34 -12.89 -13.21
C ARG A 310 -15.66 -13.47 -14.43
N LYS A 311 -14.32 -13.54 -14.42
CA LYS A 311 -13.53 -13.91 -15.60
C LYS A 311 -13.11 -15.38 -15.66
N LEU A 312 -12.94 -16.02 -14.51
CA LEU A 312 -12.37 -17.37 -14.44
C LEU A 312 -13.42 -18.43 -14.09
N ILE A 313 -14.62 -18.04 -13.69
CA ILE A 313 -15.67 -18.99 -13.29
C ILE A 313 -16.89 -18.83 -14.18
N ILE A 314 -17.33 -19.96 -14.77
CA ILE A 314 -18.54 -20.01 -15.60
C ILE A 314 -19.77 -20.36 -14.73
N SER A 315 -19.58 -21.17 -13.68
CA SER A 315 -20.67 -21.63 -12.83
C SER A 315 -21.21 -20.52 -11.93
N PRO A 316 -22.51 -20.20 -11.93
CA PRO A 316 -23.10 -19.17 -11.09
C PRO A 316 -23.11 -19.52 -9.60
N LYS A 317 -22.85 -20.78 -9.24
CA LYS A 317 -22.81 -21.25 -7.85
C LYS A 317 -21.42 -21.17 -7.23
N MET A 318 -20.38 -20.84 -8.00
CA MET A 318 -19.00 -20.82 -7.54
C MET A 318 -18.45 -19.41 -7.54
N TYR A 319 -17.50 -19.13 -6.62
CA TYR A 319 -16.85 -17.84 -6.53
C TYR A 319 -15.53 -17.94 -5.75
N PHE A 320 -14.64 -16.97 -5.95
CA PHE A 320 -13.41 -16.84 -5.17
C PHE A 320 -13.64 -15.99 -3.92
N ARG A 321 -13.00 -16.36 -2.83
CA ARG A 321 -13.00 -15.63 -1.56
C ARG A 321 -11.61 -15.61 -0.95
N PHE A 322 -11.15 -14.46 -0.48
CA PHE A 322 -9.97 -14.38 0.36
C PHE A 322 -10.29 -14.80 1.80
N ASN A 323 -9.35 -15.53 2.42
CA ASN A 323 -9.43 -15.84 3.84
C ASN A 323 -8.92 -14.66 4.67
N MET A 324 -9.83 -13.77 5.05
CA MET A 324 -9.51 -12.56 5.82
C MET A 324 -9.35 -12.80 7.31
N ALA A 325 -9.75 -13.97 7.82
CA ALA A 325 -9.69 -14.27 9.25
C ALA A 325 -8.26 -14.22 9.80
N SER A 326 -7.26 -14.52 8.95
CA SER A 326 -5.84 -14.48 9.32
C SER A 326 -5.27 -13.08 9.50
N LEU A 327 -5.96 -12.04 9.06
CA LEU A 327 -5.48 -10.65 9.12
C LEU A 327 -5.85 -9.93 10.43
N TYR A 328 -6.92 -10.37 11.09
CA TYR A 328 -7.33 -9.75 12.33
C TYR A 328 -6.34 -10.09 13.44
N SER A 329 -5.90 -9.05 14.13
CA SER A 329 -5.00 -9.21 15.26
C SER A 329 -5.79 -9.64 16.48
N TYR A 330 -5.84 -10.96 16.71
CA TYR A 330 -6.33 -11.52 17.94
C TYR A 330 -5.14 -12.09 18.71
N ASP A 331 -4.99 -11.73 19.98
CA ASP A 331 -4.06 -12.45 20.83
C ASP A 331 -4.56 -13.87 21.11
N LEU A 332 -3.64 -14.77 21.43
CA LEU A 332 -3.96 -16.18 21.68
C LEU A 332 -4.99 -16.34 22.81
N ARG A 333 -4.97 -15.47 23.80
CA ARG A 333 -5.92 -15.46 24.91
C ARG A 333 -7.33 -15.13 24.43
N THR A 334 -7.49 -14.02 23.68
CA THR A 334 -8.80 -13.63 23.11
C THR A 334 -9.35 -14.72 22.19
N MET A 335 -8.51 -15.33 21.35
CA MET A 335 -8.93 -16.45 20.51
C MET A 335 -9.37 -17.65 21.34
N SER A 336 -8.59 -18.03 22.35
CA SER A 336 -8.92 -19.13 23.26
C SER A 336 -10.26 -18.88 23.97
N ASP A 337 -10.46 -17.69 24.52
CA ASP A 337 -11.68 -17.34 25.25
C ASP A 337 -12.91 -17.38 24.33
N VAL A 338 -12.83 -16.83 23.11
CA VAL A 338 -13.93 -16.83 22.15
C VAL A 338 -14.25 -18.26 21.68
N TYR A 339 -13.24 -19.03 21.26
CA TYR A 339 -13.47 -20.37 20.74
C TYR A 339 -13.87 -21.37 21.82
N SER A 340 -13.39 -21.24 23.08
CA SER A 340 -13.88 -21.99 24.21
C SER A 340 -15.37 -21.72 24.48
N GLY A 341 -15.78 -20.44 24.41
CA GLY A 341 -17.19 -20.09 24.55
C GLY A 341 -18.07 -20.58 23.41
N LEU A 342 -17.55 -20.73 22.19
CA LEU A 342 -18.27 -21.34 21.07
C LEU A 342 -18.39 -22.89 21.24
N TYR A 343 -17.32 -23.52 21.74
CA TYR A 343 -17.29 -24.94 22.04
C TYR A 343 -18.31 -25.31 23.12
N ASP A 344 -18.36 -24.55 24.21
CA ASP A 344 -19.33 -24.77 25.31
C ASP A 344 -20.78 -24.65 24.85
N ARG A 345 -21.04 -23.93 23.78
CA ARG A 345 -22.35 -23.75 23.15
C ARG A 345 -22.66 -24.76 22.04
N GLY A 346 -21.74 -25.68 21.75
CA GLY A 346 -21.88 -26.66 20.68
C GLY A 346 -21.88 -26.09 19.26
N ILE A 347 -21.30 -24.92 19.07
CA ILE A 347 -21.20 -24.27 17.75
C ILE A 347 -20.00 -24.80 16.97
N VAL A 348 -18.90 -25.11 17.66
CA VAL A 348 -17.66 -25.66 17.11
C VAL A 348 -17.29 -26.94 17.87
N ASP A 349 -16.57 -27.85 17.20
CA ASP A 349 -16.04 -29.04 17.84
C ASP A 349 -14.65 -28.80 18.48
N GLY A 350 -14.13 -29.78 19.22
CA GLY A 350 -12.87 -29.65 19.93
C GLY A 350 -11.65 -29.53 18.99
N ASN A 351 -11.69 -30.11 17.78
CA ASN A 351 -10.61 -30.03 16.80
C ASN A 351 -10.62 -28.70 16.10
N GLU A 352 -11.76 -28.10 15.82
CA GLU A 352 -11.87 -26.74 15.29
C GLU A 352 -11.29 -25.69 16.27
N VAL A 353 -11.54 -25.85 17.59
CA VAL A 353 -10.89 -25.00 18.62
C VAL A 353 -9.38 -25.18 18.62
N ARG A 354 -8.90 -26.42 18.57
CA ARG A 354 -7.47 -26.74 18.55
C ARG A 354 -6.76 -26.13 17.33
N GLU A 355 -7.37 -26.23 16.16
CA GLU A 355 -6.86 -25.62 14.93
C GLU A 355 -6.67 -24.10 15.09
N LYS A 356 -7.64 -23.42 15.68
CA LYS A 356 -7.59 -21.95 15.85
C LYS A 356 -6.56 -21.48 16.89
N VAL A 357 -6.22 -22.34 17.86
CA VAL A 357 -5.16 -22.06 18.84
C VAL A 357 -3.83 -22.74 18.47
N PHE A 358 -3.68 -23.13 17.20
CA PHE A 358 -2.46 -23.72 16.61
C PHE A 358 -2.04 -25.07 17.25
N LEU A 359 -2.98 -25.84 17.73
CA LEU A 359 -2.75 -27.19 18.24
C LEU A 359 -3.18 -28.24 17.20
N PRO A 360 -2.45 -29.36 17.08
CA PRO A 360 -2.82 -30.45 16.17
C PRO A 360 -4.13 -31.13 16.58
N GLU A 361 -4.86 -31.68 15.61
CA GLU A 361 -6.06 -32.45 15.84
C GLU A 361 -5.83 -33.65 16.77
N ARG A 362 -6.86 -34.06 17.46
CA ARG A 362 -6.90 -35.29 18.31
C ARG A 362 -8.14 -36.11 17.98
N GLU A 363 -7.96 -37.43 17.93
CA GLU A 363 -9.02 -38.38 17.76
C GLU A 363 -10.07 -38.26 18.89
N GLY A 364 -11.34 -38.31 18.54
CA GLY A 364 -12.45 -38.26 19.47
C GLY A 364 -12.97 -36.85 19.83
N LEU A 365 -12.37 -35.79 19.32
CA LEU A 365 -12.80 -34.40 19.54
C LEU A 365 -13.65 -33.80 18.39
N ASP A 366 -14.07 -34.64 17.42
CA ASP A 366 -14.91 -34.22 16.26
C ASP A 366 -16.40 -34.14 16.58
N LYS A 367 -16.76 -34.17 17.86
CA LYS A 367 -18.15 -34.13 18.30
C LYS A 367 -18.52 -32.78 18.87
N LEU A 368 -19.64 -32.24 18.43
CA LEU A 368 -20.23 -31.07 19.05
C LEU A 368 -20.73 -31.44 20.45
N LEU A 369 -20.25 -30.72 21.45
CA LEU A 369 -20.66 -30.91 22.85
C LEU A 369 -21.41 -29.66 23.30
N VAL A 370 -22.48 -29.83 24.03
CA VAL A 370 -23.27 -28.75 24.63
C VAL A 370 -23.19 -28.90 26.14
N LEU A 371 -22.89 -27.81 26.84
CA LEU A 371 -22.99 -27.77 28.30
C LEU A 371 -24.47 -27.98 28.71
N GLU A 372 -24.73 -28.95 29.54
CA GLU A 372 -26.06 -29.35 30.00
C GLU A 372 -26.81 -28.29 30.83
N ASN A 373 -26.18 -27.13 31.05
CA ASN A 373 -26.70 -26.07 31.89
C ASN A 373 -27.72 -25.13 31.24
N TYR A 374 -28.00 -25.29 29.91
CA TYR A 374 -29.04 -24.51 29.22
C TYR A 374 -30.35 -25.29 29.21
N ILE A 375 -31.22 -24.97 30.17
CA ILE A 375 -32.55 -25.58 30.26
C ILE A 375 -33.56 -24.56 29.75
N PRO A 376 -34.52 -24.98 28.94
CA PRO A 376 -35.65 -24.13 28.58
C PRO A 376 -36.31 -23.55 29.82
N VAL A 377 -36.65 -22.26 29.79
CA VAL A 377 -37.20 -21.54 30.96
C VAL A 377 -38.45 -22.21 31.52
N ASP A 378 -39.23 -22.84 30.66
CA ASP A 378 -40.42 -23.62 31.01
C ASP A 378 -40.14 -24.97 31.69
N LYS A 379 -38.87 -25.46 31.66
CA LYS A 379 -38.43 -26.72 32.26
C LYS A 379 -37.46 -26.54 33.43
N VAL A 380 -37.27 -25.33 33.89
CA VAL A 380 -36.36 -25.04 35.02
C VAL A 380 -36.83 -25.76 36.30
N GLY A 381 -38.16 -25.96 36.49
CA GLY A 381 -38.73 -26.68 37.63
C GLY A 381 -38.61 -28.21 37.56
N ASP A 382 -38.25 -28.78 36.40
CA ASP A 382 -38.19 -30.25 36.20
C ASP A 382 -36.80 -30.85 36.50
N GLN A 383 -35.87 -30.05 37.04
CA GLN A 383 -34.51 -30.52 37.30
C GLN A 383 -34.44 -31.37 38.58
N LYS A 384 -34.00 -32.59 38.42
CA LYS A 384 -33.72 -33.50 39.55
C LYS A 384 -32.67 -33.00 40.55
N LYS A 385 -31.83 -32.04 40.18
CA LYS A 385 -30.82 -31.41 41.06
C LYS A 385 -31.40 -30.36 42.03
N LEU A 386 -32.66 -29.98 41.88
CA LEU A 386 -33.33 -29.06 42.80
C LEU A 386 -34.16 -29.80 43.85
N GLU A 387 -34.18 -31.12 43.79
CA GLU A 387 -34.91 -31.97 44.74
C GLU A 387 -34.00 -32.56 45.84
N GLU A 388 -32.66 -32.30 45.83
CA GLU A 388 -31.72 -32.59 46.92
C GLU A 388 -31.38 -31.28 47.68
#